data_ff9be89de9bfe200782215c4b69c7f96
#
_entry.id   ff9be89de9bfe200782215c4b69c7f96
#
_cell.length_a   1.000
_cell.length_b   1.000
_cell.length_c   1.000
_cell.angle_alpha   90.00
_cell.angle_beta   90.00
_cell.angle_gamma   90.00
#
_symmetry.space_group_name_H-M   'P 1'
#
loop_
_entity.id
_entity.type
_entity.pdbx_description
1 polymer ?
#
loop_
_entity_poly.entity_id
_entity_poly.type
_entity_poly.pdbx_seq_one_letter_code
_entity_poly.pdbx_strand_id
1 'polypeptide(L)'
;MDNKICFMFGHAITPACAIERIEAAVQWHYLEYGIKTFVVGNRGNFDSYAATAVLRLKKRYKDITLLLLLAYHPAERPVELPVGFDNSYYPPLENVPRPYAIVRANRHMVDTADTVICYVHHPGNTRKLLAYAQRRQRKTPMEIENLAEPFSE
;
A
#
# COMPACT_ATOMS: atom_id res chain seq x y z
N MET A 1 13.02 -5.38 -17.29
CA MET A 1 11.77 -5.93 -16.79
C MET A 1 11.31 -5.11 -15.65
N ASP A 2 10.28 -4.43 -15.86
CA ASP A 2 9.85 -3.49 -14.87
C ASP A 2 8.75 -4.08 -14.04
N ASN A 3 9.10 -4.51 -12.83
CA ASN A 3 8.08 -4.89 -11.87
C ASN A 3 7.49 -3.62 -11.30
N LYS A 4 6.33 -3.26 -11.80
CA LYS A 4 5.64 -2.08 -11.30
C LYS A 4 5.00 -2.38 -9.96
N ILE A 5 5.10 -1.43 -9.06
CA ILE A 5 4.69 -1.59 -7.66
C ILE A 5 3.54 -0.65 -7.35
N CYS A 6 2.52 -1.17 -6.67
CA CYS A 6 1.46 -0.38 -6.09
C CYS A 6 1.59 -0.43 -4.57
N PHE A 7 1.64 0.74 -3.94
CA PHE A 7 1.61 0.84 -2.48
C PHE A 7 0.19 1.17 -2.04
N MET A 8 -0.31 0.44 -1.05
CA MET A 8 -1.67 0.60 -0.57
C MET A 8 -1.67 1.00 0.90
N PHE A 9 -2.39 2.06 1.23
CA PHE A 9 -2.49 2.51 2.62
C PHE A 9 -3.85 3.17 2.87
N GLY A 10 -4.29 3.17 4.13
CA GLY A 10 -5.55 3.78 4.49
C GLY A 10 -5.70 3.92 5.99
N HIS A 11 -6.85 4.40 6.42
CA HIS A 11 -7.12 4.58 7.84
C HIS A 11 -7.14 3.24 8.56
N ALA A 12 -6.69 3.26 9.83
CA ALA A 12 -6.73 2.07 10.67
C ALA A 12 -8.15 1.54 10.82
N ILE A 13 -9.14 2.44 10.80
CA ILE A 13 -10.55 2.09 10.84
C ILE A 13 -11.18 2.58 9.54
N THR A 14 -11.33 1.67 8.60
CA THR A 14 -11.90 1.93 7.29
C THR A 14 -13.24 1.21 7.21
N PRO A 15 -14.30 1.86 6.71
CA PRO A 15 -15.61 1.22 6.67
C PRO A 15 -15.64 0.03 5.71
N ALA A 16 -16.47 -0.96 6.03
CA ALA A 16 -16.57 -2.17 5.23
C ALA A 16 -17.05 -1.89 3.81
N CYS A 17 -17.75 -0.78 3.59
CA CYS A 17 -18.20 -0.43 2.24
C CYS A 17 -17.04 -0.13 1.31
N ALA A 18 -15.84 0.05 1.84
CA ALA A 18 -14.66 0.25 1.01
C ALA A 18 -14.15 -1.03 0.36
N ILE A 19 -14.56 -2.19 0.88
CA ILE A 19 -14.01 -3.48 0.40
C ILE A 19 -14.20 -3.65 -1.09
N GLU A 20 -15.40 -3.39 -1.61
CA GLU A 20 -15.65 -3.56 -3.04
C GLU A 20 -14.84 -2.58 -3.88
N ARG A 21 -14.67 -1.36 -3.38
CA ARG A 21 -13.86 -0.37 -4.08
C ARG A 21 -12.40 -0.78 -4.12
N ILE A 22 -11.91 -1.36 -3.03
CA ILE A 22 -10.53 -1.84 -2.96
C ILE A 22 -10.33 -2.97 -3.97
N GLU A 23 -11.26 -3.92 -4.02
CA GLU A 23 -11.17 -5.04 -4.95
C GLU A 23 -11.18 -4.55 -6.40
N ALA A 24 -12.04 -3.61 -6.71
CA ALA A 24 -12.10 -3.05 -8.05
C ALA A 24 -10.82 -2.31 -8.42
N ALA A 25 -10.27 -1.55 -7.46
CA ALA A 25 -9.05 -0.79 -7.70
C ALA A 25 -7.84 -1.71 -7.92
N VAL A 26 -7.71 -2.76 -7.12
CA VAL A 26 -6.61 -3.71 -7.26
C VAL A 26 -6.66 -4.34 -8.66
N GLN A 27 -7.84 -4.77 -9.08
CA GLN A 27 -8.00 -5.35 -10.40
C GLN A 27 -7.67 -4.34 -11.50
N TRP A 28 -8.15 -3.11 -11.35
CA TRP A 28 -7.90 -2.05 -12.33
C TRP A 28 -6.40 -1.76 -12.48
N HIS A 29 -5.69 -1.64 -11.35
CA HIS A 29 -4.26 -1.36 -11.39
C HIS A 29 -3.48 -2.50 -12.02
N TYR A 30 -3.88 -3.74 -11.76
CA TYR A 30 -3.24 -4.88 -12.40
C TYR A 30 -3.47 -4.88 -13.90
N LEU A 31 -4.72 -4.69 -14.34
CA LEU A 31 -5.08 -4.81 -15.75
C LEU A 31 -4.64 -3.58 -16.56
N GLU A 32 -4.82 -2.38 -16.01
CA GLU A 32 -4.60 -1.15 -16.76
C GLU A 32 -3.20 -0.58 -16.63
N TYR A 33 -2.61 -0.71 -15.45
CA TYR A 33 -1.28 -0.14 -15.22
C TYR A 33 -0.18 -1.20 -15.20
N GLY A 34 -0.51 -2.46 -15.31
CA GLY A 34 0.49 -3.52 -15.31
C GLY A 34 1.12 -3.78 -13.96
N ILE A 35 0.43 -3.45 -12.89
CA ILE A 35 0.97 -3.66 -11.53
C ILE A 35 0.96 -5.15 -11.21
N LYS A 36 2.12 -5.69 -10.84
CA LYS A 36 2.25 -7.09 -10.44
C LYS A 36 2.72 -7.27 -9.01
N THR A 37 3.19 -6.21 -8.38
CA THR A 37 3.63 -6.26 -6.99
C THR A 37 2.80 -5.26 -6.19
N PHE A 38 2.13 -5.74 -5.14
CA PHE A 38 1.34 -4.92 -4.23
C PHE A 38 1.97 -4.98 -2.85
N VAL A 39 2.13 -3.81 -2.22
CA VAL A 39 2.75 -3.70 -0.90
C VAL A 39 1.73 -3.13 0.06
N VAL A 40 1.54 -3.80 1.20
CA VAL A 40 0.63 -3.36 2.25
C VAL A 40 1.33 -3.47 3.60
N GLY A 41 0.83 -2.72 4.59
CA GLY A 41 1.28 -2.87 5.97
C GLY A 41 0.42 -3.84 6.76
N ASN A 42 0.46 -3.70 8.08
CA ASN A 42 -0.36 -4.53 8.96
C ASN A 42 -0.84 -3.73 10.17
N ARG A 43 -1.30 -2.50 9.92
CA ARG A 43 -1.56 -1.54 11.00
C ARG A 43 -3.04 -1.27 11.24
N GLY A 44 -3.93 -1.79 10.40
CA GLY A 44 -5.34 -1.56 10.58
C GLY A 44 -6.16 -2.38 9.61
N ASN A 45 -7.48 -2.14 9.61
CA ASN A 45 -8.34 -2.98 8.78
C ASN A 45 -8.25 -2.66 7.29
N PHE A 46 -7.83 -1.44 6.91
CA PHE A 46 -7.60 -1.18 5.49
C PHE A 46 -6.55 -2.16 4.95
N ASP A 47 -5.48 -2.37 5.70
CA ASP A 47 -4.41 -3.27 5.26
C ASP A 47 -4.94 -4.69 5.10
N SER A 48 -5.80 -5.14 6.02
CA SER A 48 -6.43 -6.46 5.91
C SER A 48 -7.32 -6.57 4.68
N TYR A 49 -8.13 -5.55 4.43
CA TYR A 49 -8.99 -5.52 3.25
C TYR A 49 -8.17 -5.53 1.97
N ALA A 50 -7.09 -4.75 1.95
CA ALA A 50 -6.22 -4.67 0.78
C ALA A 50 -5.53 -6.00 0.51
N ALA A 51 -4.98 -6.63 1.54
CA ALA A 51 -4.33 -7.93 1.39
C ALA A 51 -5.32 -8.97 0.87
N THR A 52 -6.53 -8.99 1.42
CA THR A 52 -7.57 -9.93 0.97
C THR A 52 -7.91 -9.71 -0.50
N ALA A 53 -8.04 -8.45 -0.91
CA ALA A 53 -8.36 -8.12 -2.29
C ALA A 53 -7.26 -8.62 -3.24
N VAL A 54 -6.00 -8.40 -2.88
CA VAL A 54 -4.87 -8.86 -3.70
C VAL A 54 -4.85 -10.39 -3.77
N LEU A 55 -5.10 -11.06 -2.65
CA LEU A 55 -5.10 -12.53 -2.62
C LEU A 55 -6.22 -13.12 -3.46
N ARG A 56 -7.38 -12.48 -3.49
CA ARG A 56 -8.48 -12.93 -4.36
C ARG A 56 -8.11 -12.79 -5.82
N LEU A 57 -7.50 -11.67 -6.18
CA LEU A 57 -7.07 -11.46 -7.56
C LEU A 57 -5.97 -12.44 -7.95
N LYS A 58 -5.07 -12.76 -7.02
CA LYS A 58 -3.97 -13.68 -7.26
C LYS A 58 -4.45 -15.08 -7.59
N LYS A 59 -5.63 -15.47 -7.12
CA LYS A 59 -6.19 -16.77 -7.49
C LYS A 59 -6.44 -16.87 -8.99
N ARG A 60 -6.71 -15.74 -9.63
CA ARG A 60 -6.98 -15.68 -11.07
C ARG A 60 -5.71 -15.38 -11.88
N TYR A 61 -4.80 -14.59 -11.31
CA TYR A 61 -3.58 -14.15 -11.99
C TYR A 61 -2.38 -14.48 -11.12
N LYS A 62 -1.67 -15.54 -11.49
CA LYS A 62 -0.62 -16.12 -10.64
C LYS A 62 0.68 -15.33 -10.62
N ASP A 63 0.81 -14.32 -11.47
CA ASP A 63 2.03 -13.51 -11.54
C ASP A 63 2.00 -12.31 -10.59
N ILE A 64 1.06 -12.28 -9.66
CA ILE A 64 0.95 -11.21 -8.65
C ILE A 64 1.77 -11.57 -7.43
N THR A 65 2.49 -10.58 -6.90
CA THR A 65 3.27 -10.70 -5.67
C THR A 65 2.69 -9.76 -4.62
N LEU A 66 2.50 -10.27 -3.40
CA LEU A 66 2.02 -9.49 -2.26
C LEU A 66 3.10 -9.43 -1.21
N LEU A 67 3.53 -8.23 -0.85
CA LEU A 67 4.60 -8.00 0.12
C LEU A 67 4.08 -7.28 1.35
N LEU A 68 4.60 -7.65 2.51
CA LEU A 68 4.32 -6.99 3.78
C LEU A 68 5.40 -5.97 4.07
N LEU A 69 5.01 -4.70 4.23
CA LEU A 69 5.95 -3.63 4.55
C LEU A 69 6.33 -3.69 6.02
N LEU A 70 7.63 -3.71 6.30
CA LEU A 70 8.16 -3.70 7.66
C LEU A 70 8.80 -2.36 7.95
N ALA A 71 8.53 -1.80 9.14
CA ALA A 71 9.17 -0.58 9.60
C ALA A 71 10.38 -0.87 10.49
N TYR A 72 10.49 -2.10 11.00
CA TYR A 72 11.56 -2.51 11.90
C TYR A 72 12.23 -3.76 11.35
N HIS A 73 13.55 -3.84 11.53
CA HIS A 73 14.30 -4.99 11.02
C HIS A 73 13.78 -6.29 11.65
N PRO A 74 13.60 -7.36 10.86
CA PRO A 74 13.06 -8.62 11.39
C PRO A 74 13.91 -9.25 12.50
N ALA A 75 15.21 -8.98 12.51
CA ALA A 75 16.08 -9.48 13.59
C ALA A 75 15.78 -8.79 14.91
N GLU A 76 15.28 -7.55 14.85
CA GLU A 76 14.95 -6.75 16.02
C GLU A 76 13.51 -7.00 16.48
N ARG A 77 12.59 -7.07 15.51
CA ARG A 77 11.18 -7.37 15.77
C ARG A 77 10.75 -8.46 14.81
N PRO A 78 10.86 -9.72 15.21
CA PRO A 78 10.44 -10.82 14.33
C PRO A 78 8.95 -10.68 14.00
N VAL A 79 8.63 -10.90 12.74
CA VAL A 79 7.26 -10.80 12.26
C VAL A 79 6.92 -12.12 11.56
N GLU A 80 5.82 -12.73 12.02
CA GLU A 80 5.32 -13.91 11.33
C GLU A 80 4.60 -13.45 10.08
N LEU A 81 5.03 -13.95 8.93
CA LEU A 81 4.44 -13.57 7.65
C LEU A 81 3.04 -14.15 7.55
N PRO A 82 2.00 -13.30 7.39
CA PRO A 82 0.64 -13.81 7.30
C PRO A 82 0.46 -14.73 6.10
N VAL A 83 -0.52 -15.65 6.22
CA VAL A 83 -0.80 -16.60 5.15
C VAL A 83 -1.14 -15.86 3.86
N GLY A 84 -0.53 -16.29 2.78
CA GLY A 84 -0.77 -15.72 1.46
C GLY A 84 0.24 -14.68 1.01
N PHE A 85 0.96 -14.07 1.93
CA PHE A 85 2.01 -13.13 1.56
C PHE A 85 3.20 -13.90 0.98
N ASP A 86 3.79 -13.34 -0.07
CA ASP A 86 4.94 -13.96 -0.72
C ASP A 86 6.22 -13.67 0.04
N ASN A 87 6.34 -12.48 0.63
CA ASN A 87 7.52 -12.10 1.38
C ASN A 87 7.23 -10.82 2.16
N SER A 88 8.20 -10.39 2.94
CA SER A 88 8.18 -9.10 3.59
C SER A 88 9.24 -8.20 2.94
N TYR A 89 9.10 -6.89 3.14
CA TYR A 89 10.04 -5.92 2.61
C TYR A 89 10.41 -4.92 3.70
N TYR A 90 11.69 -4.84 4.01
CA TYR A 90 12.23 -3.87 4.96
C TYR A 90 13.03 -2.84 4.19
N PRO A 91 12.56 -1.57 4.13
CA PRO A 91 13.34 -0.51 3.47
C PRO A 91 14.66 -0.26 4.19
N PRO A 92 15.61 0.46 3.56
CA PRO A 92 16.89 0.75 4.24
C PRO A 92 16.69 1.82 5.32
N LEU A 93 16.29 1.38 6.50
CA LEU A 93 15.95 2.25 7.63
C LEU A 93 16.91 2.12 8.81
N GLU A 94 18.07 1.51 8.62
CA GLU A 94 18.99 1.20 9.71
C GLU A 94 19.43 2.44 10.50
N ASN A 95 19.52 3.57 9.83
CA ASN A 95 19.96 4.81 10.45
C ASN A 95 18.80 5.72 10.83
N VAL A 96 17.56 5.24 10.76
CA VAL A 96 16.39 6.03 11.09
C VAL A 96 16.01 5.79 12.54
N PRO A 97 15.86 6.84 13.37
CA PRO A 97 15.44 6.67 14.75
C PRO A 97 14.07 5.98 14.82
N ARG A 98 13.89 5.10 15.81
CA ARG A 98 12.68 4.28 15.94
C ARG A 98 11.38 5.08 15.89
N PRO A 99 11.26 6.25 16.54
CA PRO A 99 10.00 6.98 16.51
C PRO A 99 9.57 7.39 15.10
N TYR A 100 10.50 7.43 14.15
CA TYR A 100 10.21 7.85 12.78
C TYR A 100 10.16 6.69 11.78
N ALA A 101 10.35 5.47 12.27
CA ALA A 101 10.51 4.32 11.37
C ALA A 101 9.27 4.07 10.50
N ILE A 102 8.07 4.13 11.10
CA ILE A 102 6.83 3.87 10.37
C ILE A 102 6.62 4.92 9.29
N VAL A 103 6.79 6.19 9.64
CA VAL A 103 6.62 7.29 8.69
C VAL A 103 7.62 7.15 7.53
N ARG A 104 8.88 6.86 7.87
CA ARG A 104 9.92 6.74 6.84
C ARG A 104 9.71 5.52 5.95
N ALA A 105 9.25 4.40 6.50
CA ALA A 105 8.91 3.23 5.70
C ALA A 105 7.82 3.56 4.69
N ASN A 106 6.77 4.23 5.15
CA ASN A 106 5.66 4.62 4.28
C ASN A 106 6.12 5.58 3.18
N ARG A 107 6.95 6.55 3.52
CA ARG A 107 7.47 7.50 2.53
C ARG A 107 8.37 6.82 1.52
N HIS A 108 9.17 5.86 1.97
CA HIS A 108 10.01 5.09 1.07
C HIS A 108 9.15 4.38 0.02
N MET A 109 8.02 3.80 0.46
CA MET A 109 7.14 3.12 -0.49
C MET A 109 6.51 4.10 -1.47
N VAL A 110 6.11 5.29 -1.01
CA VAL A 110 5.59 6.30 -1.92
C VAL A 110 6.67 6.70 -2.93
N ASP A 111 7.91 6.85 -2.48
CA ASP A 111 9.00 7.26 -3.35
C ASP A 111 9.33 6.24 -4.43
N THR A 112 9.08 4.97 -4.17
CA THR A 112 9.46 3.89 -5.08
C THR A 112 8.27 3.28 -5.83
N ALA A 113 7.04 3.58 -5.42
CA ALA A 113 5.85 3.00 -6.04
C ALA A 113 5.54 3.65 -7.39
N ASP A 114 4.93 2.88 -8.27
CA ASP A 114 4.44 3.40 -9.55
C ASP A 114 3.00 3.88 -9.44
N THR A 115 2.22 3.26 -8.56
CA THR A 115 0.85 3.70 -8.27
C THR A 115 0.56 3.59 -6.78
N VAL A 116 -0.48 4.29 -6.35
CA VAL A 116 -0.94 4.29 -4.97
C VAL A 116 -2.44 4.08 -4.95
N ILE A 117 -2.91 3.17 -4.09
CA ILE A 117 -4.33 3.03 -3.77
C ILE A 117 -4.47 3.34 -2.29
N CYS A 118 -5.35 4.27 -1.94
CA CYS A 118 -5.50 4.64 -0.55
C CYS A 118 -6.96 4.90 -0.19
N TYR A 119 -7.22 5.02 1.11
CA TYR A 119 -8.53 5.41 1.63
C TYR A 119 -8.32 6.46 2.70
N VAL A 120 -8.51 7.73 2.33
CA VAL A 120 -8.21 8.86 3.20
C VAL A 120 -9.36 9.88 3.12
N HIS A 121 -10.08 10.08 4.23
CA HIS A 121 -11.17 11.05 4.24
C HIS A 121 -11.17 11.95 5.48
N HIS A 122 -10.23 11.76 6.40
CA HIS A 122 -10.16 12.65 7.56
C HIS A 122 -8.71 12.98 7.90
N PRO A 123 -8.45 14.02 8.70
CA PRO A 123 -7.08 14.39 9.07
C PRO A 123 -6.37 13.31 9.85
N GLY A 124 -5.04 13.37 9.85
CA GLY A 124 -4.20 12.46 10.60
C GLY A 124 -2.97 12.06 9.79
N ASN A 125 -2.28 11.02 10.28
CA ASN A 125 -1.04 10.57 9.64
C ASN A 125 -1.28 10.05 8.23
N THR A 126 -2.40 9.41 8.00
CA THR A 126 -2.74 8.89 6.68
C THR A 126 -2.93 10.04 5.68
N ARG A 127 -3.57 11.13 6.12
CA ARG A 127 -3.73 12.31 5.28
C ARG A 127 -2.38 12.95 4.95
N LYS A 128 -1.46 12.97 5.91
CA LYS A 128 -0.12 13.50 5.67
C LYS A 128 0.63 12.68 4.64
N LEU A 129 0.44 11.36 4.67
CA LEU A 129 1.07 10.49 3.69
C LEU A 129 0.50 10.72 2.29
N LEU A 130 -0.81 10.90 2.19
CA LEU A 130 -1.44 11.24 0.92
C LEU A 130 -0.88 12.56 0.37
N ALA A 131 -0.74 13.57 1.23
CA ALA A 131 -0.18 14.84 0.82
C ALA A 131 1.26 14.67 0.31
N TYR A 132 2.04 13.83 0.96
CA TYR A 132 3.39 13.52 0.54
C TYR A 132 3.39 12.89 -0.86
N ALA A 133 2.48 11.94 -1.09
CA ALA A 133 2.35 11.29 -2.40
C ALA A 133 1.94 12.30 -3.48
N GLN A 134 1.03 13.20 -3.17
CA GLN A 134 0.58 14.21 -4.11
C GLN A 134 1.71 15.18 -4.48
N ARG A 135 2.59 15.50 -3.53
CA ARG A 135 3.76 16.34 -3.82
C ARG A 135 4.73 15.60 -4.73
N ARG A 136 4.95 14.31 -4.50
CA ARG A 136 5.81 13.53 -5.37
C ARG A 136 5.22 13.43 -6.78
N GLN A 137 3.92 13.31 -6.89
CA GLN A 137 3.22 13.20 -8.17
C GLN A 137 3.49 14.39 -9.06
N ARG A 138 3.72 15.57 -8.49
CA ARG A 138 4.03 16.77 -9.27
C ARG A 138 5.41 16.70 -9.91
N LYS A 139 6.31 15.89 -9.37
CA LYS A 139 7.69 15.79 -9.87
C LYS A 139 7.90 14.56 -10.72
N THR A 140 7.22 13.46 -10.41
CA THR A 140 7.39 12.19 -11.10
C THR A 140 6.01 11.61 -11.34
N PRO A 141 5.69 11.23 -12.58
CA PRO A 141 4.36 10.67 -12.87
C PRO A 141 4.03 9.48 -11.97
N MET A 142 2.84 9.49 -11.42
CA MET A 142 2.37 8.46 -10.51
C MET A 142 0.85 8.54 -10.47
N GLU A 143 0.18 7.39 -10.51
CA GLU A 143 -1.26 7.35 -10.34
C GLU A 143 -1.59 7.21 -8.87
N ILE A 144 -2.49 8.06 -8.38
CA ILE A 144 -2.97 8.02 -7.00
C ILE A 144 -4.47 7.89 -7.04
N GLU A 145 -5.00 6.81 -6.49
CA GLU A 145 -6.44 6.60 -6.43
C GLU A 145 -6.87 6.58 -4.96
N ASN A 146 -7.60 7.63 -4.55
CA ASN A 146 -8.14 7.71 -3.20
C ASN A 146 -9.59 7.22 -3.23
N LEU A 147 -9.83 6.06 -2.67
CA LEU A 147 -11.13 5.40 -2.74
C LEU A 147 -12.18 6.04 -1.85
N ALA A 148 -11.76 6.93 -0.95
CA ALA A 148 -12.68 7.64 -0.06
C ALA A 148 -13.32 8.85 -0.72
N GLU A 149 -12.77 9.32 -1.84
CA GLU A 149 -13.33 10.47 -2.51
C GLU A 149 -14.68 10.13 -3.10
N PRO A 150 -15.66 11.03 -2.98
CA PRO A 150 -16.96 10.80 -3.61
C PRO A 150 -16.78 10.76 -5.12
N PHE A 151 -17.62 9.97 -5.78
CA PHE A 151 -17.60 9.95 -7.23
C PHE A 151 -18.03 11.33 -7.74
N SER A 152 -17.32 11.81 -8.75
CA SER A 152 -17.74 13.02 -9.43
C SER A 152 -19.08 12.76 -10.11
N GLU A 153 -19.95 13.69 -9.97
CA GLU A 153 -21.25 13.59 -10.62
C GLU A 153 -21.38 14.55 -11.76
#